data_54be8299661216908bad7669fb8b7378
#
_entry.id   54be8299661216908bad7669fb8b7378
#
_cell.length_a   1.000
_cell.length_b   1.000
_cell.length_c   1.000
_cell.angle_alpha   90.00
_cell.angle_beta   90.00
_cell.angle_gamma   90.00
#
_symmetry.space_group_name_H-M   'P 1'
#
loop_
_entity.id
_entity.type
_entity.pdbx_description
1 polymer ?
#
loop_
_entity_poly.entity_id
_entity_poly.type
_entity_poly.pdbx_seq_one_letter_code
_entity_poly.pdbx_strand_id
1 'polypeptide(L)'
;MSSQIVRSASRAARSFVVGSKGSRFYSEGQAVAAAAAVASRGKLPSLASYYGRGTSGNAARGWISGALALPAAAYMLLDQEVHAAELERTFIAIKPDGVQRGLIAEIISRFERKGYKLVAIKVVVPSKDFAQKHYHDLKERPFFNGLCDFLSSGPVIAMVWEGEGVIRYGRKLIGATDPQKSEPGTIRGDLAVVVGRNIIHGSDGPETAKDEINLWFKPEEVVSYTSNAEKWVYGVN
;
A
#
# COMPACT_ATOMS: atom_id res chain seq x y z
N MET A 1 -22.29 -46.01 -49.50
CA MET A 1 -23.13 -44.99 -50.11
C MET A 1 -22.74 -43.71 -49.37
N SER A 2 -21.84 -42.95 -49.89
CA SER A 2 -22.09 -41.71 -50.68
C SER A 2 -22.71 -40.64 -49.76
N SER A 3 -22.27 -39.50 -49.64
CA SER A 3 -21.29 -38.59 -50.28
C SER A 3 -21.44 -37.22 -49.61
N GLN A 4 -20.35 -36.56 -49.37
CA GLN A 4 -20.07 -35.16 -49.76
C GLN A 4 -21.19 -34.12 -49.45
N ILE A 5 -20.81 -33.03 -48.82
CA ILE A 5 -20.56 -31.78 -49.55
C ILE A 5 -19.67 -30.83 -48.72
N VAL A 6 -18.54 -30.51 -49.29
CA VAL A 6 -17.67 -29.36 -49.01
C VAL A 6 -18.20 -28.16 -49.79
N ARG A 7 -18.07 -26.96 -49.25
CA ARG A 7 -17.82 -25.66 -49.92
C ARG A 7 -18.20 -24.52 -48.96
N SER A 8 -17.27 -23.77 -48.55
CA SER A 8 -16.45 -22.69 -49.12
C SER A 8 -17.17 -21.32 -49.11
N ALA A 9 -16.48 -20.37 -48.59
CA ALA A 9 -16.30 -19.01 -49.08
C ALA A 9 -15.78 -18.13 -47.95
N SER A 10 -14.54 -17.81 -47.91
CA SER A 10 -13.74 -16.82 -48.63
C SER A 10 -14.34 -15.41 -48.68
N ARG A 11 -13.49 -14.49 -48.13
CA ARG A 11 -13.33 -13.10 -48.52
C ARG A 11 -14.30 -12.05 -47.98
N ALA A 12 -13.77 -11.23 -47.08
CA ALA A 12 -13.69 -9.81 -47.39
C ALA A 12 -12.60 -9.15 -46.53
N ALA A 13 -11.40 -9.14 -47.10
CA ALA A 13 -10.39 -8.15 -46.76
C ALA A 13 -10.85 -6.81 -47.31
N ARG A 14 -11.07 -5.81 -46.50
CA ARG A 14 -11.09 -4.40 -46.92
C ARG A 14 -9.98 -3.68 -46.15
N SER A 15 -8.88 -3.54 -46.87
CA SER A 15 -7.88 -2.52 -46.67
C SER A 15 -8.52 -1.15 -46.75
N PHE A 16 -8.34 -0.33 -45.74
CA PHE A 16 -8.34 1.11 -45.88
C PHE A 16 -6.96 1.64 -45.61
N VAL A 17 -6.33 2.03 -46.68
CA VAL A 17 -5.09 2.76 -46.77
C VAL A 17 -5.45 4.26 -46.76
N VAL A 18 -4.60 5.02 -46.05
CA VAL A 18 -4.20 6.41 -46.31
C VAL A 18 -5.00 7.53 -45.66
N GLY A 19 -4.28 8.21 -44.81
CA GLY A 19 -4.54 9.55 -44.37
C GLY A 19 -3.40 10.08 -43.53
N SER A 20 -2.19 10.15 -44.10
CA SER A 20 -1.10 10.95 -43.55
C SER A 20 -1.43 12.44 -43.74
N LYS A 21 -1.46 13.23 -42.67
CA LYS A 21 -1.01 14.63 -42.67
C LYS A 21 -1.16 15.22 -41.26
N GLY A 22 -0.08 15.82 -40.79
CA GLY A 22 -0.17 16.87 -39.80
C GLY A 22 0.71 16.66 -38.58
N SER A 23 2.03 16.64 -38.78
CA SER A 23 2.98 17.05 -37.74
C SER A 23 2.65 18.50 -37.36
N ARG A 24 2.28 18.70 -36.11
CA ARG A 24 2.40 20.03 -35.49
C ARG A 24 3.32 19.89 -34.29
N PHE A 25 4.53 20.36 -34.53
CA PHE A 25 5.43 20.81 -33.49
C PHE A 25 4.71 21.87 -32.67
N TYR A 26 4.52 21.64 -31.37
CA TYR A 26 4.30 22.71 -30.42
C TYR A 26 5.61 22.95 -29.73
N SER A 27 6.16 24.10 -30.09
CA SER A 27 7.28 24.77 -29.49
C SER A 27 7.07 25.05 -28.01
N GLU A 28 8.19 25.00 -27.30
CA GLU A 28 8.39 25.53 -25.97
C GLU A 28 7.62 26.84 -25.71
N GLY A 29 6.69 26.79 -24.76
CA GLY A 29 6.07 27.94 -24.14
C GLY A 29 6.53 28.03 -22.71
N GLN A 30 7.41 28.98 -22.46
CA GLN A 30 7.88 29.40 -21.16
C GLN A 30 6.71 29.67 -20.22
N ALA A 31 6.57 28.86 -19.17
CA ALA A 31 5.75 29.20 -18.04
C ALA A 31 6.57 30.08 -17.11
N VAL A 32 6.35 31.38 -17.20
CA VAL A 32 6.88 32.38 -16.28
C VAL A 32 6.18 32.20 -14.94
N ALA A 33 6.93 31.75 -13.95
CA ALA A 33 6.47 31.69 -12.56
C ALA A 33 6.26 33.12 -12.03
N ALA A 34 5.02 33.54 -11.88
CA ALA A 34 4.67 34.73 -11.11
C ALA A 34 4.68 34.38 -9.63
N ALA A 35 5.80 34.59 -8.97
CA ALA A 35 5.88 34.62 -7.52
C ALA A 35 5.20 35.90 -7.00
N ALA A 36 3.96 35.78 -6.55
CA ALA A 36 3.29 36.84 -5.82
C ALA A 36 3.83 36.85 -4.38
N ALA A 37 4.80 37.71 -4.12
CA ALA A 37 5.23 38.07 -2.79
C ALA A 37 4.12 38.87 -2.10
N VAL A 38 3.38 38.27 -1.22
CA VAL A 38 2.52 38.97 -0.26
C VAL A 38 3.41 39.42 0.90
N ALA A 39 3.96 40.64 0.79
CA ALA A 39 4.60 41.32 1.89
C ALA A 39 3.50 41.85 2.84
N SER A 40 3.14 41.10 3.86
CA SER A 40 2.38 41.62 4.98
C SER A 40 3.34 42.40 5.88
N ARG A 41 3.27 43.74 5.78
CA ARG A 41 3.94 44.66 6.70
C ARG A 41 3.24 44.58 8.06
N GLY A 42 3.69 43.67 8.91
CA GLY A 42 3.43 43.68 10.35
C GLY A 42 4.60 44.33 11.05
N LYS A 43 4.41 45.54 11.55
CA LYS A 43 5.39 46.23 12.42
C LYS A 43 5.52 45.45 13.71
N LEU A 44 6.71 44.90 13.95
CA LEU A 44 7.11 44.41 15.27
C LEU A 44 7.27 45.63 16.20
N PRO A 45 6.68 45.64 17.39
CA PRO A 45 6.96 46.69 18.36
C PRO A 45 8.37 46.53 18.89
N SER A 46 9.13 47.64 18.85
CA SER A 46 10.50 47.71 19.35
C SER A 46 10.52 47.52 20.86
N LEU A 47 11.36 46.61 21.33
CA LEU A 47 11.67 46.33 22.76
C LEU A 47 12.51 47.42 23.45
N ALA A 48 12.40 48.67 23.01
CA ALA A 48 13.24 49.77 23.50
C ALA A 48 12.56 50.69 24.52
N SER A 49 11.42 50.34 25.10
CA SER A 49 10.72 51.28 26.03
C SER A 49 10.49 50.73 27.44
N TYR A 50 11.26 49.76 27.91
CA TYR A 50 11.16 49.27 29.28
C TYR A 50 12.41 49.46 30.13
N TYR A 51 13.17 50.58 29.92
CA TYR A 51 14.15 51.07 30.90
C TYR A 51 13.73 52.45 31.36
N GLY A 52 12.75 52.46 32.27
CA GLY A 52 12.35 53.62 33.04
C GLY A 52 12.89 53.55 34.46
N ARG A 53 13.94 54.37 34.70
CA ARG A 53 14.24 55.09 35.93
C ARG A 53 13.57 54.64 37.23
N GLY A 54 14.39 54.24 38.20
CA GLY A 54 13.96 54.10 39.61
C GLY A 54 15.14 53.90 40.52
N THR A 55 15.41 54.88 41.30
CA THR A 55 16.48 55.18 42.24
C THR A 55 16.63 54.22 43.42
N SER A 56 17.88 54.03 43.80
CA SER A 56 18.48 53.82 45.18
C SER A 56 17.77 52.97 46.22
N GLY A 57 18.53 52.01 46.76
CA GLY A 57 18.31 51.52 48.12
C GLY A 57 18.68 50.08 48.36
N ASN A 58 19.88 49.92 48.97
CA ASN A 58 20.29 48.84 49.89
C ASN A 58 20.32 47.36 49.49
N ALA A 59 21.50 46.86 49.65
CA ALA A 59 21.96 45.50 49.68
C ALA A 59 21.11 44.51 50.45
N ALA A 60 20.72 43.42 49.81
CA ALA A 60 20.50 42.16 50.48
C ALA A 60 20.79 41.02 49.50
N ARG A 61 21.63 40.11 49.93
CA ARG A 61 22.05 38.89 49.32
C ARG A 61 20.85 38.07 48.82
N GLY A 62 20.69 37.93 47.53
CA GLY A 62 19.72 37.01 46.93
C GLY A 62 20.44 36.18 45.86
N TRP A 63 20.53 34.90 46.09
CA TRP A 63 21.07 33.89 45.21
C TRP A 63 20.24 33.88 43.93
N ILE A 64 20.88 34.12 42.83
CA ILE A 64 20.28 34.09 41.52
C ILE A 64 20.07 32.64 41.15
N SER A 65 18.84 32.19 41.22
CA SER A 65 18.38 30.96 40.53
C SER A 65 18.39 31.28 39.05
N GLY A 66 19.46 30.90 38.36
CA GLY A 66 19.55 30.92 36.92
C GLY A 66 18.61 29.91 36.35
N ALA A 67 17.37 30.33 36.08
CA ALA A 67 16.48 29.58 35.22
C ALA A 67 17.09 29.61 33.82
N LEU A 68 17.73 28.53 33.44
CA LEU A 68 18.12 28.25 32.08
C LEU A 68 16.85 28.12 31.27
N ALA A 69 16.39 29.22 30.69
CA ALA A 69 15.39 29.17 29.64
C ALA A 69 16.07 28.54 28.42
N LEU A 70 15.92 27.24 28.29
CA LEU A 70 16.26 26.56 27.05
C LEU A 70 15.39 27.19 25.94
N PRO A 71 15.96 27.62 24.80
CA PRO A 71 15.17 28.20 23.76
C PRO A 71 14.14 27.19 23.28
N ALA A 72 12.90 27.65 23.06
CA ALA A 72 11.77 26.83 22.62
C ALA A 72 12.09 25.95 21.39
N ALA A 73 13.09 26.35 20.60
CA ALA A 73 13.63 25.55 19.51
C ALA A 73 14.29 24.22 19.96
N ALA A 74 14.88 24.20 21.18
CA ALA A 74 15.46 22.96 21.72
C ALA A 74 14.37 21.99 22.21
N TYR A 75 13.23 22.51 22.66
CA TYR A 75 12.07 21.66 23.02
C TYR A 75 11.43 21.04 21.80
N MET A 76 11.40 21.72 20.65
CA MET A 76 10.87 21.16 19.40
C MET A 76 11.79 20.07 18.79
N LEU A 77 13.06 20.03 19.17
CA LEU A 77 14.01 19.01 18.71
C LEU A 77 14.02 17.75 19.60
N LEU A 78 13.46 17.83 20.81
CA LEU A 78 13.37 16.68 21.73
C LEU A 78 12.07 15.89 21.60
N ASP A 79 11.04 16.44 20.95
CA ASP A 79 9.75 15.76 20.72
C ASP A 79 9.61 15.17 19.31
N GLN A 80 10.64 15.26 18.49
CA GLN A 80 10.80 14.38 17.33
C GLN A 80 11.54 13.11 17.75
N GLU A 81 10.99 12.32 18.63
CA GLU A 81 11.06 10.89 18.44
C GLU A 81 10.38 10.66 17.09
N VAL A 82 11.20 10.65 16.05
CA VAL A 82 10.83 10.05 14.79
C VAL A 82 10.47 8.62 15.17
N HIS A 83 9.18 8.37 15.40
CA HIS A 83 8.66 7.03 15.36
C HIS A 83 8.97 6.58 13.93
N ALA A 84 10.13 5.97 13.75
CA ALA A 84 10.37 5.13 12.60
C ALA A 84 9.24 4.10 12.68
N ALA A 85 8.19 4.34 11.91
CA ALA A 85 7.01 3.49 11.94
C ALA A 85 7.50 2.08 11.66
N GLU A 86 7.24 1.18 12.59
CA GLU A 86 7.69 -0.19 12.48
C GLU A 86 7.06 -0.80 11.23
N LEU A 87 7.91 -1.21 10.29
CA LEU A 87 7.45 -1.83 9.05
C LEU A 87 6.93 -3.23 9.38
N GLU A 88 5.63 -3.41 9.21
CA GLU A 88 4.97 -4.70 9.38
C GLU A 88 5.06 -5.53 8.09
N ARG A 89 4.85 -6.83 8.23
CA ARG A 89 4.67 -7.77 7.10
C ARG A 89 3.31 -8.43 7.16
N THR A 90 2.70 -8.63 6.00
CA THR A 90 1.44 -9.38 5.85
C THR A 90 1.57 -10.44 4.77
N PHE A 91 0.89 -11.57 4.98
CA PHE A 91 0.73 -12.58 3.95
C PHE A 91 -0.51 -12.24 3.11
N ILE A 92 -0.36 -12.31 1.79
CA ILE A 92 -1.43 -12.15 0.81
C ILE A 92 -1.39 -13.32 -0.16
N ALA A 93 -2.54 -13.93 -0.43
CA ALA A 93 -2.64 -14.98 -1.43
C ALA A 93 -3.74 -14.68 -2.45
N ILE A 94 -3.39 -14.69 -3.74
CA ILE A 94 -4.38 -14.71 -4.82
C ILE A 94 -4.81 -16.18 -5.01
N LYS A 95 -6.06 -16.46 -4.76
CA LYS A 95 -6.62 -17.80 -4.79
C LYS A 95 -6.79 -18.32 -6.22
N PRO A 96 -7.08 -19.63 -6.42
CA PRO A 96 -7.19 -20.19 -7.76
C PRO A 96 -8.14 -19.44 -8.69
N ASP A 97 -9.26 -18.94 -8.19
CA ASP A 97 -10.23 -18.14 -8.96
C ASP A 97 -9.64 -16.81 -9.46
N GLY A 98 -8.86 -16.11 -8.63
CA GLY A 98 -8.18 -14.88 -9.02
C GLY A 98 -7.10 -15.14 -10.06
N VAL A 99 -6.32 -16.23 -9.92
CA VAL A 99 -5.30 -16.63 -10.88
C VAL A 99 -5.92 -17.01 -12.23
N GLN A 100 -6.92 -17.89 -12.21
CA GLN A 100 -7.58 -18.36 -13.43
C GLN A 100 -8.30 -17.24 -14.20
N ARG A 101 -8.74 -16.19 -13.51
CA ARG A 101 -9.35 -15.01 -14.12
C ARG A 101 -8.35 -13.98 -14.60
N GLY A 102 -7.04 -14.21 -14.47
CA GLY A 102 -6.00 -13.28 -14.93
C GLY A 102 -5.89 -12.00 -14.13
N LEU A 103 -6.28 -12.02 -12.83
CA LEU A 103 -6.32 -10.83 -11.97
C LEU A 103 -5.01 -10.55 -11.24
N ILE A 104 -3.94 -11.28 -11.53
CA ILE A 104 -2.66 -11.19 -10.79
C ILE A 104 -2.09 -9.78 -10.83
N ALA A 105 -1.91 -9.24 -12.04
CA ALA A 105 -1.29 -7.92 -12.23
C ALA A 105 -2.13 -6.80 -11.59
N GLU A 106 -3.46 -6.86 -11.71
CA GLU A 106 -4.37 -5.89 -11.11
C GLU A 106 -4.25 -5.88 -9.58
N ILE A 107 -4.22 -7.05 -8.97
CA ILE A 107 -4.14 -7.18 -7.52
C ILE A 107 -2.78 -6.69 -7.00
N ILE A 108 -1.67 -7.13 -7.61
CA ILE A 108 -0.31 -6.68 -7.27
C ILE A 108 -0.21 -5.15 -7.39
N SER A 109 -0.70 -4.60 -8.50
CA SER A 109 -0.67 -3.16 -8.77
C SER A 109 -1.38 -2.33 -7.69
N ARG A 110 -2.43 -2.86 -7.05
CA ARG A 110 -3.12 -2.15 -5.96
C ARG A 110 -2.29 -2.00 -4.70
N PHE A 111 -1.49 -3.00 -4.37
CA PHE A 111 -0.55 -2.95 -3.25
C PHE A 111 0.65 -2.05 -3.57
N GLU A 112 1.23 -2.17 -4.77
CA GLU A 112 2.35 -1.33 -5.21
C GLU A 112 1.98 0.15 -5.28
N ARG A 113 0.82 0.48 -5.86
CA ARG A 113 0.32 1.87 -5.93
C ARG A 113 0.03 2.47 -4.57
N LYS A 114 -0.25 1.65 -3.56
CA LYS A 114 -0.39 2.11 -2.17
C LYS A 114 0.97 2.47 -1.55
N GLY A 115 2.09 2.01 -2.13
CA GLY A 115 3.44 2.23 -1.65
C GLY A 115 4.00 1.07 -0.82
N TYR A 116 3.32 -0.09 -0.79
CA TYR A 116 3.84 -1.27 -0.10
C TYR A 116 4.93 -1.96 -0.89
N LYS A 117 5.87 -2.58 -0.18
CA LYS A 117 7.03 -3.25 -0.73
C LYS A 117 6.78 -4.76 -0.81
N LEU A 118 6.93 -5.34 -2.01
CA LEU A 118 6.84 -6.78 -2.21
C LEU A 118 8.18 -7.42 -1.82
N VAL A 119 8.16 -8.27 -0.78
CA VAL A 119 9.38 -8.91 -0.26
C VAL A 119 9.44 -10.42 -0.52
N ALA A 120 8.34 -11.04 -0.93
CA ALA A 120 8.33 -12.41 -1.44
C ALA A 120 7.14 -12.63 -2.38
N ILE A 121 7.35 -13.46 -3.41
CA ILE A 121 6.29 -13.90 -4.33
C ILE A 121 6.63 -15.26 -4.90
N LYS A 122 5.63 -16.15 -4.97
CA LYS A 122 5.75 -17.41 -5.70
C LYS A 122 4.41 -17.95 -6.19
N VAL A 123 4.48 -18.76 -7.21
CA VAL A 123 3.34 -19.54 -7.74
C VAL A 123 3.44 -20.95 -7.20
N VAL A 124 2.39 -21.45 -6.60
CA VAL A 124 2.34 -22.79 -6.03
C VAL A 124 0.94 -23.39 -6.17
N VAL A 125 0.87 -24.71 -6.37
CA VAL A 125 -0.37 -25.48 -6.24
C VAL A 125 -0.30 -26.20 -4.89
N PRO A 126 -0.96 -25.70 -3.86
CA PRO A 126 -0.88 -26.32 -2.54
C PRO A 126 -1.59 -27.66 -2.52
N SER A 127 -1.05 -28.63 -1.75
CA SER A 127 -1.75 -29.87 -1.48
C SER A 127 -2.96 -29.63 -0.55
N LYS A 128 -3.89 -30.60 -0.51
CA LYS A 128 -5.02 -30.51 0.43
C LYS A 128 -4.55 -30.45 1.89
N ASP A 129 -3.54 -31.25 2.25
CA ASP A 129 -2.97 -31.24 3.60
C ASP A 129 -2.34 -29.90 3.96
N PHE A 130 -1.70 -29.24 2.98
CA PHE A 130 -1.20 -27.89 3.16
C PHE A 130 -2.34 -26.88 3.36
N ALA A 131 -3.40 -26.97 2.57
CA ALA A 131 -4.58 -26.13 2.72
C ALA A 131 -5.26 -26.31 4.09
N GLN A 132 -5.28 -27.55 4.60
CA GLN A 132 -5.79 -27.83 5.95
C GLN A 132 -4.94 -27.19 7.05
N LYS A 133 -3.61 -27.13 6.87
CA LYS A 133 -2.72 -26.40 7.81
C LYS A 133 -2.99 -24.91 7.75
N HIS A 134 -3.15 -24.35 6.56
CA HIS A 134 -3.44 -22.92 6.38
C HIS A 134 -4.76 -22.50 7.01
N TYR A 135 -5.80 -23.32 6.93
CA TYR A 135 -7.12 -23.07 7.49
C TYR A 135 -7.37 -23.76 8.83
N HIS A 136 -6.34 -24.16 9.56
CA HIS A 136 -6.50 -24.99 10.76
C HIS A 136 -7.45 -24.40 11.80
N ASP A 137 -7.49 -23.08 11.94
CA ASP A 137 -8.40 -22.36 12.86
C ASP A 137 -9.88 -22.50 12.48
N LEU A 138 -10.15 -22.90 11.25
CA LEU A 138 -11.49 -23.08 10.72
C LEU A 138 -11.93 -24.58 10.69
N LYS A 139 -11.13 -25.50 11.26
CA LYS A 139 -11.35 -26.94 11.15
C LYS A 139 -12.72 -27.42 11.63
N GLU A 140 -13.32 -26.74 12.61
CA GLU A 140 -14.63 -27.04 13.15
C GLU A 140 -15.80 -26.43 12.34
N ARG A 141 -15.50 -25.67 11.29
CA ARG A 141 -16.52 -25.02 10.46
C ARG A 141 -17.04 -25.98 9.39
N PRO A 142 -18.36 -26.01 9.12
CA PRO A 142 -18.95 -26.94 8.15
C PRO A 142 -18.44 -26.76 6.71
N PHE A 143 -17.89 -25.57 6.39
CA PHE A 143 -17.33 -25.27 5.08
C PHE A 143 -15.82 -25.58 4.95
N PHE A 144 -15.17 -26.06 6.00
CA PHE A 144 -13.71 -26.27 6.06
C PHE A 144 -13.20 -27.15 4.90
N ASN A 145 -13.80 -28.31 4.68
CA ASN A 145 -13.37 -29.23 3.63
C ASN A 145 -13.47 -28.59 2.23
N GLY A 146 -14.60 -27.92 1.96
CA GLY A 146 -14.79 -27.22 0.69
C GLY A 146 -13.79 -26.08 0.47
N LEU A 147 -13.39 -25.40 1.56
CA LEU A 147 -12.37 -24.35 1.52
C LEU A 147 -10.98 -24.91 1.19
N CYS A 148 -10.61 -26.05 1.81
CA CYS A 148 -9.36 -26.75 1.55
C CYS A 148 -9.33 -27.33 0.12
N ASP A 149 -10.42 -27.97 -0.33
CA ASP A 149 -10.56 -28.48 -1.69
C ASP A 149 -10.41 -27.36 -2.73
N PHE A 150 -11.00 -26.20 -2.45
CA PHE A 150 -10.89 -25.04 -3.34
C PHE A 150 -9.47 -24.49 -3.39
N LEU A 151 -8.80 -24.28 -2.25
CA LEU A 151 -7.44 -23.74 -2.23
C LEU A 151 -6.45 -24.67 -2.93
N SER A 152 -6.64 -25.99 -2.85
CA SER A 152 -5.80 -27.01 -3.51
C SER A 152 -6.22 -27.33 -4.95
N SER A 153 -7.26 -26.71 -5.48
CA SER A 153 -7.78 -27.02 -6.82
C SER A 153 -7.00 -26.41 -7.98
N GLY A 154 -6.04 -25.52 -7.70
CA GLY A 154 -5.27 -24.84 -8.75
C GLY A 154 -4.17 -23.95 -8.23
N PRO A 155 -3.53 -23.17 -9.10
CA PRO A 155 -2.42 -22.32 -8.73
C PRO A 155 -2.87 -21.16 -7.83
N VAL A 156 -2.00 -20.83 -6.88
CA VAL A 156 -2.10 -19.71 -5.95
C VAL A 156 -0.88 -18.85 -6.11
N ILE A 157 -1.02 -17.54 -6.11
CA ILE A 157 0.09 -16.59 -5.97
C ILE A 157 0.20 -16.23 -4.51
N ALA A 158 1.23 -16.74 -3.85
CA ALA A 158 1.56 -16.41 -2.47
C ALA A 158 2.52 -15.22 -2.45
N MET A 159 2.27 -14.23 -1.59
CA MET A 159 3.04 -12.99 -1.50
C MET A 159 3.25 -12.58 -0.04
N VAL A 160 4.37 -11.87 0.21
CA VAL A 160 4.60 -11.14 1.45
C VAL A 160 4.81 -9.68 1.10
N TRP A 161 4.01 -8.82 1.71
CA TRP A 161 4.09 -7.38 1.57
C TRP A 161 4.57 -6.74 2.86
N GLU A 162 5.41 -5.71 2.73
CA GLU A 162 6.00 -4.98 3.85
C GLU A 162 5.64 -3.49 3.75
N GLY A 163 5.31 -2.87 4.88
CA GLY A 163 5.03 -1.44 4.97
C GLY A 163 4.37 -1.06 6.28
N GLU A 164 4.25 0.24 6.52
CA GLU A 164 3.57 0.77 7.71
C GLU A 164 2.08 0.42 7.67
N GLY A 165 1.60 -0.26 8.73
CA GLY A 165 0.19 -0.63 8.85
C GLY A 165 -0.32 -1.55 7.73
N VAL A 166 0.57 -2.31 7.06
CA VAL A 166 0.23 -3.11 5.87
C VAL A 166 -0.81 -4.19 6.17
N ILE A 167 -0.85 -4.73 7.38
CA ILE A 167 -1.84 -5.74 7.78
C ILE A 167 -3.25 -5.12 7.73
N ARG A 168 -3.44 -4.04 8.45
CA ARG A 168 -4.73 -3.35 8.55
C ARG A 168 -5.17 -2.76 7.19
N TYR A 169 -4.24 -2.09 6.49
CA TYR A 169 -4.55 -1.49 5.20
C TYR A 169 -4.72 -2.53 4.09
N GLY A 170 -3.93 -3.60 4.11
CA GLY A 170 -4.12 -4.74 3.21
C GLY A 170 -5.53 -5.30 3.29
N ARG A 171 -6.06 -5.47 4.51
CA ARG A 171 -7.47 -5.87 4.74
C ARG A 171 -8.47 -4.86 4.16
N LYS A 172 -8.19 -3.56 4.28
CA LYS A 172 -9.05 -2.52 3.66
C LYS A 172 -9.00 -2.57 2.14
N LEU A 173 -7.82 -2.74 1.54
CA LEU A 173 -7.67 -2.90 0.08
C LEU A 173 -8.41 -4.12 -0.44
N ILE A 174 -8.37 -5.22 0.31
CA ILE A 174 -9.07 -6.47 -0.03
C ILE A 174 -10.59 -6.29 0.03
N GLY A 175 -11.09 -5.61 1.04
CA GLY A 175 -12.52 -5.48 1.31
C GLY A 175 -13.11 -6.60 2.18
N ALA A 176 -14.41 -6.54 2.45
CA ALA A 176 -15.12 -7.50 3.27
C ALA A 176 -15.04 -8.92 2.69
N THR A 177 -15.16 -9.95 3.54
CA THR A 177 -15.14 -11.36 3.10
C THR A 177 -16.26 -11.67 2.12
N ASP A 178 -17.42 -11.08 2.33
CA ASP A 178 -18.55 -11.11 1.41
C ASP A 178 -18.41 -9.98 0.38
N PRO A 179 -18.24 -10.29 -0.92
CA PRO A 179 -18.10 -9.27 -1.97
C PRO A 179 -19.31 -8.32 -2.06
N GLN A 180 -20.51 -8.80 -1.72
CA GLN A 180 -21.71 -7.97 -1.76
C GLN A 180 -21.76 -6.90 -0.65
N LYS A 181 -20.88 -7.06 0.36
CA LYS A 181 -20.69 -6.11 1.46
C LYS A 181 -19.37 -5.37 1.37
N SER A 182 -18.61 -5.61 0.29
CA SER A 182 -17.35 -4.92 0.02
C SER A 182 -17.63 -3.62 -0.70
N GLU A 183 -17.01 -2.55 -0.21
CA GLU A 183 -17.14 -1.25 -0.84
C GLU A 183 -16.51 -1.23 -2.24
N PRO A 184 -17.09 -0.51 -3.21
CA PRO A 184 -16.44 -0.20 -4.48
C PRO A 184 -15.06 0.42 -4.26
N GLY A 185 -14.10 0.09 -5.12
CA GLY A 185 -12.70 0.49 -4.96
C GLY A 185 -11.86 -0.52 -4.18
N THR A 186 -12.47 -1.47 -3.47
CA THR A 186 -11.76 -2.60 -2.87
C THR A 186 -11.60 -3.74 -3.89
N ILE A 187 -10.62 -4.61 -3.68
CA ILE A 187 -10.36 -5.74 -4.59
C ILE A 187 -11.61 -6.63 -4.73
N ARG A 188 -12.25 -6.98 -3.64
CA ARG A 188 -13.46 -7.83 -3.67
C ARG A 188 -14.68 -7.08 -4.17
N GLY A 189 -14.83 -5.80 -3.82
CA GLY A 189 -15.94 -4.98 -4.29
C GLY A 189 -15.95 -4.80 -5.80
N ASP A 190 -14.77 -4.65 -6.39
CA ASP A 190 -14.63 -4.44 -7.84
C ASP A 190 -14.60 -5.75 -8.63
N LEU A 191 -13.99 -6.81 -8.08
CA LEU A 191 -13.58 -7.96 -8.86
C LEU A 191 -14.26 -9.27 -8.46
N ALA A 192 -14.92 -9.37 -7.31
CA ALA A 192 -15.60 -10.57 -6.85
C ALA A 192 -17.12 -10.39 -6.79
N VAL A 193 -17.87 -11.50 -6.91
CA VAL A 193 -19.33 -11.47 -6.92
C VAL A 193 -19.92 -12.29 -5.77
N VAL A 194 -19.32 -13.44 -5.44
CA VAL A 194 -19.83 -14.37 -4.42
C VAL A 194 -18.75 -14.78 -3.43
N VAL A 195 -19.14 -15.07 -2.19
CA VAL A 195 -18.24 -15.42 -1.08
C VAL A 195 -17.35 -16.63 -1.42
N GLY A 196 -17.90 -17.66 -2.06
CA GLY A 196 -17.16 -18.87 -2.42
C GLY A 196 -16.08 -18.66 -3.48
N ARG A 197 -16.05 -17.49 -4.16
CA ARG A 197 -15.11 -17.11 -5.20
C ARG A 197 -14.71 -15.64 -5.00
N ASN A 198 -14.10 -15.36 -3.84
CA ASN A 198 -13.75 -14.00 -3.42
C ASN A 198 -12.25 -13.68 -3.58
N ILE A 199 -11.60 -14.36 -4.52
CA ILE A 199 -10.33 -14.13 -5.24
C ILE A 199 -9.05 -13.99 -4.42
N ILE A 200 -9.09 -13.45 -3.21
CA ILE A 200 -7.90 -13.09 -2.44
C ILE A 200 -8.06 -13.44 -0.97
N HIS A 201 -6.95 -13.78 -0.33
CA HIS A 201 -6.80 -13.91 1.12
C HIS A 201 -5.74 -12.93 1.61
N GLY A 202 -5.87 -12.46 2.83
CA GLY A 202 -4.84 -11.69 3.55
C GLY A 202 -4.97 -11.90 5.04
N SER A 203 -3.84 -11.91 5.72
CA SER A 203 -3.77 -12.05 7.18
C SER A 203 -4.64 -11.01 7.88
N ASP A 204 -5.25 -11.37 8.99
CA ASP A 204 -6.16 -10.51 9.75
C ASP A 204 -5.54 -9.89 11.01
N GLY A 205 -4.33 -10.31 11.36
CA GLY A 205 -3.59 -9.78 12.50
C GLY A 205 -2.08 -10.08 12.44
N PRO A 206 -1.27 -9.51 13.35
CA PRO A 206 0.18 -9.72 13.37
C PRO A 206 0.59 -11.18 13.59
N GLU A 207 -0.05 -11.89 14.52
CA GLU A 207 0.23 -13.30 14.80
C GLU A 207 -0.12 -14.17 13.59
N THR A 208 -1.32 -13.99 13.02
CA THR A 208 -1.75 -14.70 11.82
C THR A 208 -0.80 -14.41 10.65
N ALA A 209 -0.36 -13.17 10.47
CA ALA A 209 0.59 -12.81 9.42
C ALA A 209 1.92 -13.56 9.58
N LYS A 210 2.46 -13.61 10.80
CA LYS A 210 3.70 -14.33 11.11
C LYS A 210 3.56 -15.83 10.83
N ASP A 211 2.48 -16.45 11.31
CA ASP A 211 2.25 -17.89 11.15
C ASP A 211 2.03 -18.27 9.68
N GLU A 212 1.26 -17.49 8.93
CA GLU A 212 1.03 -17.70 7.51
C GLU A 212 2.31 -17.50 6.69
N ILE A 213 3.11 -16.45 6.96
CA ILE A 213 4.39 -16.26 6.30
C ILE A 213 5.31 -17.46 6.55
N ASN A 214 5.44 -17.92 7.78
CA ASN A 214 6.28 -19.07 8.14
C ASN A 214 5.77 -20.39 7.54
N LEU A 215 4.46 -20.54 7.35
CA LEU A 215 3.87 -21.71 6.69
C LEU A 215 4.15 -21.73 5.18
N TRP A 216 4.03 -20.56 4.54
CA TRP A 216 4.09 -20.46 3.08
C TRP A 216 5.51 -20.24 2.55
N PHE A 217 6.38 -19.58 3.30
CA PHE A 217 7.73 -19.20 2.86
C PHE A 217 8.81 -19.71 3.80
N LYS A 218 9.93 -20.12 3.23
CA LYS A 218 11.15 -20.31 3.99
C LYS A 218 11.80 -18.95 4.24
N PRO A 219 12.61 -18.81 5.30
CA PRO A 219 13.26 -17.53 5.61
C PRO A 219 14.07 -16.93 4.44
N GLU A 220 14.74 -17.78 3.66
CA GLU A 220 15.55 -17.38 2.50
C GLU A 220 14.72 -16.95 1.28
N GLU A 221 13.42 -17.23 1.26
CA GLU A 221 12.53 -16.80 0.18
C GLU A 221 11.99 -15.38 0.44
N VAL A 222 12.19 -14.82 1.64
CA VAL A 222 11.73 -13.47 2.00
C VAL A 222 12.91 -12.52 2.01
N VAL A 223 12.98 -11.65 1.01
CA VAL A 223 14.09 -10.71 0.87
C VAL A 223 13.92 -9.46 1.73
N SER A 224 15.04 -8.85 2.09
CA SER A 224 15.08 -7.55 2.74
C SER A 224 15.87 -6.59 1.83
N TYR A 225 15.26 -5.45 1.48
CA TYR A 225 15.92 -4.42 0.68
C TYR A 225 15.32 -3.05 0.97
N THR A 226 16.10 -2.00 0.73
CA THR A 226 15.62 -0.61 0.81
C THR A 226 15.06 -0.18 -0.53
N SER A 227 13.83 0.31 -0.53
CA SER A 227 13.21 0.85 -1.75
C SER A 227 13.64 2.29 -1.97
N ASN A 228 14.04 2.64 -3.19
CA ASN A 228 14.31 4.03 -3.57
C ASN A 228 13.07 4.93 -3.49
N ALA A 229 11.88 4.34 -3.48
CA ALA A 229 10.62 5.05 -3.33
C ALA A 229 10.27 5.39 -1.88
N GLU A 230 10.95 4.81 -0.89
CA GLU A 230 10.62 4.92 0.54
C GLU A 230 10.52 6.37 1.02
N LYS A 231 11.48 7.21 0.65
CA LYS A 231 11.46 8.65 0.94
C LYS A 231 10.27 9.41 0.33
N TRP A 232 9.71 8.90 -0.76
CA TRP A 232 8.54 9.49 -1.42
C TRP A 232 7.21 8.97 -0.86
N VAL A 233 7.23 7.79 -0.24
CA VAL A 233 6.06 7.16 0.38
C VAL A 233 5.88 7.63 1.81
N TYR A 234 6.97 7.67 2.59
CA TYR A 234 6.93 7.95 4.03
C TYR A 234 7.39 9.37 4.41
N GLY A 235 7.88 10.16 3.45
CA GLY A 235 8.16 11.58 3.67
C GLY A 235 9.30 11.83 4.67
N VAL A 236 10.38 11.07 4.60
CA VAL A 236 11.59 11.33 5.41
C VAL A 236 12.24 12.60 4.88
N ASN A 237 12.06 13.70 5.58
CA ASN A 237 12.66 15.01 5.32
C ASN A 237 13.96 15.18 6.13
#